data_cd2969863c53655325eba99638b04990
#
_entry.id   cd2969863c53655325eba99638b04990
#
_cell.length_a   1.000
_cell.length_b   1.000
_cell.length_c   1.000
_cell.angle_alpha   90.00
_cell.angle_beta   90.00
_cell.angle_gamma   90.00
#
_symmetry.space_group_name_H-M   'P 1'
#
loop_
_entity.id
_entity.type
_entity.pdbx_description
1 polymer ?
#
loop_
_entity_poly.entity_id
_entity_poly.type
_entity_poly.pdbx_seq_one_letter_code
_entity_poly.pdbx_strand_id
1 'polypeptide(L)'
;VEPTVDVEVEIEQHTETATELETEAGAKLPNTWESTQRSADFQVLYFDVNGVTFAVPLDELGGIHRITELNYLIGRPAWYLGLQTSREQQFDVVDTAKWVMADKLRDDNYKDNYQYVVMLGESMWGLASNQLMGTETLNIDKVRWREQAGKRPWLAGMVKEKMCALIHVQALIDMLNAGLDVKSLN
;
A
#
# COMPACT_ATOMS: atom_id res chain seq x y z
N VAL A 1 -18.14 -0.80 -17.26
CA VAL A 1 -17.71 -0.66 -16.72
C VAL A 1 -17.77 -0.74 -16.59
N GLU A 2 -17.96 -1.02 -16.53
CA GLU A 2 -17.64 -1.04 -15.92
C GLU A 2 -17.65 -1.05 -15.50
N PRO A 3 -18.09 -1.47 -15.80
CA PRO A 3 -17.89 -1.50 -15.01
C PRO A 3 -17.90 -1.49 -14.56
N THR A 4 -18.11 -1.71 -14.41
CA THR A 4 -17.72 -1.51 -13.54
C THR A 4 -17.77 -1.21 -13.14
N VAL A 5 -17.93 -1.45 -13.20
CA VAL A 5 -17.66 -0.99 -12.36
C VAL A 5 -17.84 -0.51 -12.11
N ASP A 6 -18.02 -0.67 -12.17
CA ASP A 6 -17.89 -0.03 -11.49
C ASP A 6 -18.35 0.59 -11.43
N VAL A 7 -18.77 0.32 -11.68
CA VAL A 7 -18.80 0.99 -11.20
C VAL A 7 -19.13 1.57 -10.95
N GLU A 8 -19.31 1.61 -10.99
CA GLU A 8 -19.18 2.25 -10.44
C GLU A 8 -19.02 2.85 -10.32
N VAL A 9 -19.41 2.86 -10.66
CA VAL A 9 -19.02 3.53 -10.19
C VAL A 9 -19.08 4.26 -10.28
N GLU A 10 -19.14 4.44 -10.49
CA GLU A 10 -18.92 5.18 -10.25
C GLU A 10 -19.10 6.09 -10.25
N ILE A 11 -19.38 6.27 -10.20
CA ILE A 11 -19.40 7.07 -10.14
C ILE A 11 -19.35 7.75 -9.67
N GLU A 12 -19.68 7.86 -9.37
CA GLU A 12 -19.35 8.52 -8.86
C GLU A 12 -18.75 9.08 -8.90
N GLN A 13 -18.88 9.57 -8.92
CA GLN A 13 -18.15 10.10 -8.91
C GLN A 13 -17.61 10.85 -8.98
N HIS A 14 -17.83 11.60 -8.84
CA HIS A 14 -16.91 12.35 -8.98
C HIS A 14 -16.58 13.42 -8.04
N THR A 15 -17.12 14.31 -7.64
CA THR A 15 -16.74 15.37 -6.75
C THR A 15 -16.76 14.95 -5.32
N GLU A 16 -17.60 14.13 -4.99
CA GLU A 16 -17.57 13.60 -3.66
C GLU A 16 -16.44 12.62 -3.49
N THR A 17 -15.78 12.31 -4.57
CA THR A 17 -14.59 11.48 -4.49
C THR A 17 -13.51 12.13 -3.65
N ALA A 18 -13.33 13.43 -3.85
CA ALA A 18 -12.32 14.14 -3.06
C ALA A 18 -12.61 14.06 -1.58
N THR A 19 -13.87 14.20 -1.21
CA THR A 19 -14.26 14.12 0.19
C THR A 19 -13.97 12.74 0.74
N GLU A 20 -14.25 11.71 -0.03
CA GLU A 20 -13.98 10.35 0.42
C GLU A 20 -12.50 10.12 0.64
N LEU A 21 -11.67 10.65 -0.25
CA LEU A 21 -10.24 10.46 -0.11
C LEU A 21 -9.71 11.07 1.17
N GLU A 22 -10.23 12.23 1.54
CA GLU A 22 -9.80 12.86 2.77
C GLU A 22 -10.24 12.07 3.97
N THR A 23 -11.43 11.49 3.92
CA THR A 23 -11.99 10.76 5.05
C THR A 23 -11.32 9.43 5.23
N GLU A 24 -11.07 8.74 4.15
CA GLU A 24 -10.65 7.35 4.14
C GLU A 24 -9.45 7.11 5.05
N ALA A 25 -8.40 7.84 4.83
CA ALA A 25 -7.17 7.64 5.57
C ALA A 25 -6.90 8.79 6.52
N GLY A 26 -7.87 9.68 6.73
CA GLY A 26 -7.63 10.86 7.51
C GLY A 26 -6.57 11.71 6.85
N ALA A 27 -6.46 11.67 5.55
CA ALA A 27 -5.39 12.32 4.83
C ALA A 27 -5.93 12.98 3.58
N LYS A 28 -5.30 14.09 3.22
CA LYS A 28 -5.64 14.82 2.02
C LYS A 28 -4.67 14.45 0.91
N LEU A 29 -5.19 13.96 -0.19
CA LEU A 29 -4.35 13.52 -1.29
C LEU A 29 -4.09 14.66 -2.26
N PRO A 30 -2.95 14.62 -2.94
CA PRO A 30 -2.71 15.59 -3.99
C PRO A 30 -3.71 15.38 -5.13
N ASN A 31 -4.00 16.46 -5.85
CA ASN A 31 -4.92 16.41 -6.97
C ASN A 31 -4.30 15.77 -8.21
N THR A 32 -3.10 15.24 -8.07
CA THR A 32 -2.30 14.78 -9.19
C THR A 32 -2.16 13.27 -9.25
N TRP A 33 -3.11 12.54 -8.66
CA TRP A 33 -3.06 11.08 -8.78
C TRP A 33 -3.12 10.69 -10.25
N GLU A 34 -2.21 9.83 -10.65
CA GLU A 34 -2.14 9.37 -12.03
C GLU A 34 -2.00 7.86 -12.05
N SER A 35 -2.57 7.27 -13.09
CA SER A 35 -2.39 5.84 -13.33
C SER A 35 -0.92 5.54 -13.50
N THR A 36 -0.48 4.39 -12.98
CA THR A 36 0.90 3.93 -13.17
C THR A 36 1.01 2.96 -14.32
N GLN A 37 0.02 2.95 -15.21
CA GLN A 37 0.04 2.04 -16.35
C GLN A 37 1.33 2.21 -17.12
N ARG A 38 1.95 1.08 -17.38
CA ARG A 38 3.24 1.09 -18.06
C ARG A 38 3.06 0.78 -19.54
N SER A 39 4.12 1.04 -20.30
CA SER A 39 4.11 0.81 -21.75
C SER A 39 4.93 -0.40 -22.16
N ALA A 40 5.57 -1.08 -21.21
CA ALA A 40 6.40 -2.23 -21.48
C ALA A 40 6.35 -3.19 -20.31
N ASP A 41 6.82 -4.41 -20.55
CA ASP A 41 6.91 -5.43 -19.50
C ASP A 41 7.73 -4.89 -18.34
N PHE A 42 7.40 -5.35 -17.13
CA PHE A 42 8.11 -4.92 -15.94
C PHE A 42 8.11 -6.06 -14.92
N GLN A 43 9.04 -5.99 -13.98
CA GLN A 43 9.16 -7.02 -12.96
C GLN A 43 8.50 -6.56 -11.67
N VAL A 44 7.91 -7.51 -10.97
CA VAL A 44 7.29 -7.26 -9.67
C VAL A 44 7.79 -8.27 -8.65
N LEU A 45 7.72 -7.88 -7.39
CA LEU A 45 7.89 -8.77 -6.25
C LEU A 45 6.52 -9.03 -5.66
N TYR A 46 6.21 -10.30 -5.45
CA TYR A 46 4.99 -10.68 -4.75
C TYR A 46 5.30 -10.90 -3.27
N PHE A 47 4.41 -10.46 -2.41
CA PHE A 47 4.56 -10.72 -0.98
C PHE A 47 3.19 -10.91 -0.36
N ASP A 48 3.17 -11.69 0.72
CA ASP A 48 1.94 -12.07 1.40
C ASP A 48 1.76 -11.24 2.67
N VAL A 49 0.55 -10.75 2.88
CA VAL A 49 0.16 -10.07 4.11
C VAL A 49 -1.12 -10.72 4.60
N ASN A 50 -0.99 -11.50 5.66
CA ASN A 50 -2.13 -12.14 6.31
C ASN A 50 -3.01 -12.90 5.32
N GLY A 51 -2.39 -13.60 4.38
CA GLY A 51 -3.09 -14.42 3.40
C GLY A 51 -3.47 -13.72 2.11
N VAL A 52 -3.18 -12.44 1.99
CA VAL A 52 -3.48 -11.68 0.78
C VAL A 52 -2.16 -11.33 0.09
N THR A 53 -2.11 -11.58 -1.22
CA THR A 53 -0.89 -11.33 -1.99
C THR A 53 -0.92 -9.95 -2.61
N PHE A 54 0.21 -9.25 -2.49
CA PHE A 54 0.43 -7.94 -3.09
C PHE A 54 1.61 -8.02 -4.04
N ALA A 55 1.65 -7.08 -4.96
CA ALA A 55 2.76 -6.97 -5.91
C ALA A 55 3.29 -5.54 -5.88
N VAL A 56 4.62 -5.42 -5.92
CA VAL A 56 5.26 -4.11 -6.00
C VAL A 56 6.27 -4.15 -7.15
N PRO A 57 6.29 -3.13 -8.02
CA PRO A 57 7.28 -3.09 -9.09
C PRO A 57 8.69 -3.05 -8.52
N LEU A 58 9.59 -3.83 -9.09
CA LEU A 58 10.95 -3.91 -8.58
C LEU A 58 11.70 -2.58 -8.70
N ASP A 59 11.40 -1.81 -9.74
CA ASP A 59 12.07 -0.53 -9.91
C ASP A 59 11.53 0.55 -8.96
N GLU A 60 10.47 0.21 -8.20
CA GLU A 60 9.96 1.11 -7.17
C GLU A 60 10.13 0.52 -5.78
N LEU A 61 10.83 -0.60 -5.68
CA LEU A 61 11.10 -1.26 -4.41
C LEU A 61 12.36 -0.66 -3.81
N GLY A 62 12.27 -0.27 -2.55
CA GLY A 62 13.40 0.36 -1.88
C GLY A 62 14.29 -0.59 -1.10
N GLY A 63 14.02 -1.88 -1.21
CA GLY A 63 14.80 -2.88 -0.48
C GLY A 63 13.91 -3.70 0.42
N ILE A 64 14.49 -4.75 0.99
CA ILE A 64 13.77 -5.66 1.87
C ILE A 64 14.61 -5.87 3.11
N HIS A 65 13.97 -5.79 4.28
CA HIS A 65 14.65 -6.03 5.56
C HIS A 65 13.87 -7.09 6.34
N ARG A 66 14.57 -7.77 7.22
CA ARG A 66 13.86 -8.62 8.16
C ARG A 66 13.39 -7.76 9.32
N ILE A 67 12.24 -8.09 9.85
CA ILE A 67 11.74 -7.38 11.03
C ILE A 67 12.61 -7.74 12.22
N THR A 68 13.04 -6.71 12.92
CA THR A 68 13.75 -6.85 14.16
C THR A 68 12.93 -6.17 15.24
N GLU A 69 13.59 -5.54 16.19
CA GLU A 69 12.87 -4.85 17.25
C GLU A 69 12.22 -3.58 16.71
N LEU A 70 10.93 -3.44 16.98
CA LEU A 70 10.15 -2.29 16.54
C LEU A 70 9.84 -1.42 17.75
N ASN A 71 10.11 -0.14 17.64
CA ASN A 71 9.85 0.82 18.71
C ASN A 71 8.60 1.62 18.34
N TYR A 72 7.52 1.39 19.08
CA TYR A 72 6.29 2.11 18.84
C TYR A 72 6.43 3.55 19.31
N LEU A 73 6.02 4.48 18.46
CA LEU A 73 6.06 5.90 18.79
C LEU A 73 4.67 6.37 19.18
N ILE A 74 4.58 6.98 20.35
CA ILE A 74 3.30 7.45 20.89
C ILE A 74 2.73 8.54 19.96
N GLY A 75 1.42 8.50 19.77
CA GLY A 75 0.75 9.50 18.95
C GLY A 75 0.64 9.16 17.47
N ARG A 76 1.16 8.02 17.09
CA ARG A 76 1.07 7.58 15.70
C ARG A 76 -0.27 6.91 15.43
N PRO A 77 -0.70 6.82 14.17
CA PRO A 77 -1.97 6.18 13.83
C PRO A 77 -1.95 4.68 14.15
N ALA A 78 -3.14 4.09 14.17
CA ALA A 78 -3.28 2.68 14.50
C ALA A 78 -2.53 1.76 13.53
N TRP A 79 -2.36 2.20 12.27
CA TRP A 79 -1.66 1.39 11.26
C TRP A 79 -0.14 1.56 11.32
N TYR A 80 0.37 2.33 12.25
CA TYR A 80 1.82 2.50 12.43
C TYR A 80 2.31 1.39 13.35
N LEU A 81 3.18 0.51 12.84
CA LEU A 81 3.64 -0.63 13.61
C LEU A 81 4.80 -0.27 14.51
N GLY A 82 5.73 0.52 14.01
CA GLY A 82 6.87 0.93 14.82
C GLY A 82 8.02 1.42 13.98
N LEU A 83 9.02 1.97 14.66
CA LEU A 83 10.26 2.43 14.04
C LEU A 83 11.30 1.33 14.17
N GLN A 84 11.94 0.98 13.07
CA GLN A 84 13.01 -0.02 13.08
C GLN A 84 14.32 0.64 12.69
N THR A 85 15.37 0.29 13.40
CA THR A 85 16.72 0.73 13.07
C THR A 85 17.48 -0.47 12.53
N SER A 86 18.03 -0.33 11.32
CA SER A 86 18.82 -1.37 10.69
C SER A 86 20.14 -0.74 10.28
N ARG A 87 21.21 -1.13 10.96
CA ARG A 87 22.52 -0.52 10.78
C ARG A 87 22.42 0.97 11.09
N GLU A 88 22.66 1.83 10.15
CA GLU A 88 22.60 3.27 10.39
C GLU A 88 21.35 3.90 9.82
N GLN A 89 20.38 3.05 9.43
CA GLN A 89 19.18 3.52 8.78
C GLN A 89 17.97 3.26 9.66
N GLN A 90 17.10 4.25 9.74
CA GLN A 90 15.83 4.10 10.45
C GLN A 90 14.69 4.22 9.46
N PHE A 91 13.66 3.42 9.68
CA PHE A 91 12.48 3.51 8.82
C PHE A 91 11.22 3.18 9.62
N ASP A 92 10.12 3.72 9.12
CA ASP A 92 8.81 3.55 9.73
C ASP A 92 8.13 2.35 9.11
N VAL A 93 7.61 1.47 9.94
CA VAL A 93 7.01 0.23 9.48
C VAL A 93 5.51 0.31 9.63
N VAL A 94 4.82 0.04 8.55
CA VAL A 94 3.36 0.07 8.47
C VAL A 94 2.81 -1.30 8.82
N ASP A 95 1.77 -1.32 9.66
CA ASP A 95 0.97 -2.52 9.89
C ASP A 95 0.08 -2.71 8.68
N THR A 96 0.59 -3.43 7.69
CA THR A 96 -0.02 -3.51 6.38
C THR A 96 -1.43 -4.10 6.45
N ALA A 97 -1.62 -5.14 7.26
CA ALA A 97 -2.94 -5.74 7.41
C ALA A 97 -3.93 -4.74 7.98
N LYS A 98 -3.50 -3.96 8.95
CA LYS A 98 -4.36 -2.94 9.54
C LYS A 98 -4.72 -1.87 8.51
N TRP A 99 -3.76 -1.55 7.63
CA TRP A 99 -3.99 -0.53 6.59
C TRP A 99 -5.02 -0.99 5.56
N VAL A 100 -4.91 -2.24 5.09
CA VAL A 100 -5.70 -2.68 3.95
C VAL A 100 -6.91 -3.54 4.31
N MET A 101 -6.92 -4.16 5.49
CA MET A 101 -7.98 -5.10 5.83
C MET A 101 -8.36 -5.01 7.31
N ALA A 102 -8.41 -3.79 7.84
CA ALA A 102 -8.66 -3.59 9.27
C ALA A 102 -9.94 -4.26 9.73
N ASP A 103 -10.98 -4.23 8.91
CA ASP A 103 -12.28 -4.77 9.28
C ASP A 103 -12.31 -6.30 9.33
N LYS A 104 -11.26 -6.96 8.85
CA LYS A 104 -11.18 -8.42 8.90
C LYS A 104 -10.31 -8.92 10.04
N LEU A 105 -9.74 -8.02 10.82
CA LEU A 105 -8.86 -8.41 11.91
C LEU A 105 -9.65 -8.48 13.20
N ARG A 106 -9.49 -9.58 13.93
CA ARG A 106 -10.23 -9.81 15.18
C ARG A 106 -9.41 -9.50 16.43
N ASP A 107 -8.10 -9.65 16.31
CA ASP A 107 -7.20 -9.38 17.42
C ASP A 107 -5.85 -8.95 16.83
N ASP A 108 -4.83 -8.89 17.66
CA ASP A 108 -3.52 -8.42 17.22
C ASP A 108 -2.54 -9.57 17.00
N ASN A 109 -2.97 -10.82 17.07
CA ASN A 109 -2.06 -11.95 16.96
C ASN A 109 -1.41 -12.04 15.58
N TYR A 110 -2.05 -11.50 14.54
CA TYR A 110 -1.49 -11.54 13.20
C TYR A 110 -0.14 -10.85 13.14
N LYS A 111 0.12 -9.90 14.05
CA LYS A 111 1.38 -9.17 14.04
C LYS A 111 2.58 -10.06 14.33
N ASP A 112 2.36 -11.14 15.06
CA ASP A 112 3.45 -12.04 15.40
C ASP A 112 4.00 -12.78 14.20
N ASN A 113 3.26 -12.81 13.11
CA ASN A 113 3.65 -13.52 11.91
C ASN A 113 4.36 -12.64 10.89
N TYR A 114 4.49 -11.36 11.12
CA TYR A 114 5.25 -10.49 10.25
C TYR A 114 6.73 -10.85 10.33
N GLN A 115 7.38 -10.97 9.18
CA GLN A 115 8.78 -11.33 9.13
C GLN A 115 9.65 -10.36 8.35
N TYR A 116 9.07 -9.64 7.41
CA TYR A 116 9.83 -8.81 6.48
C TYR A 116 9.23 -7.41 6.38
N VAL A 117 10.08 -6.48 5.99
CA VAL A 117 9.67 -5.12 5.66
C VAL A 117 10.01 -4.87 4.21
N VAL A 118 9.01 -4.51 3.43
CA VAL A 118 9.17 -4.20 2.01
C VAL A 118 9.19 -2.68 1.90
N MET A 119 10.35 -2.12 1.55
CA MET A 119 10.52 -0.66 1.52
C MET A 119 9.94 -0.07 0.25
N LEU A 120 9.35 1.12 0.38
CA LEU A 120 8.67 1.80 -0.70
C LEU A 120 9.57 2.88 -1.29
N GLY A 121 10.09 2.63 -2.50
CA GLY A 121 10.90 3.60 -3.20
C GLY A 121 12.07 4.09 -2.39
N GLU A 122 12.28 5.38 -2.42
CA GLU A 122 13.35 6.00 -1.63
C GLU A 122 12.84 6.61 -0.35
N SER A 123 11.60 6.30 0.02
CA SER A 123 11.02 6.81 1.24
C SER A 123 11.54 6.04 2.45
N MET A 124 11.18 6.53 3.62
CA MET A 124 11.51 5.84 4.87
C MET A 124 10.37 4.94 5.32
N TRP A 125 9.40 4.69 4.47
CA TRP A 125 8.26 3.83 4.78
C TRP A 125 8.48 2.41 4.28
N GLY A 126 8.12 1.44 5.11
CA GLY A 126 8.14 0.03 4.71
C GLY A 126 6.87 -0.66 5.15
N LEU A 127 6.48 -1.66 4.38
CA LEU A 127 5.29 -2.44 4.65
C LEU A 127 5.67 -3.75 5.32
N ALA A 128 5.07 -4.03 6.47
CA ALA A 128 5.27 -5.33 7.12
C ALA A 128 4.62 -6.41 6.29
N SER A 129 5.29 -7.54 6.15
CA SER A 129 4.76 -8.66 5.37
C SER A 129 5.12 -9.98 6.03
N ASN A 130 4.34 -11.02 5.69
CA ASN A 130 4.53 -12.34 6.26
C ASN A 130 5.56 -13.15 5.49
N GLN A 131 5.45 -13.12 4.15
CA GLN A 131 6.29 -13.93 3.29
C GLN A 131 6.60 -13.21 2.01
N LEU A 132 7.78 -13.47 1.48
CA LEU A 132 8.15 -13.03 0.13
C LEU A 132 7.81 -14.19 -0.81
N MET A 133 7.09 -13.88 -1.88
CA MET A 133 6.53 -14.91 -2.75
C MET A 133 7.24 -14.98 -4.10
N GLY A 134 8.38 -14.31 -4.25
CA GLY A 134 9.16 -14.36 -5.47
C GLY A 134 8.85 -13.23 -6.43
N THR A 135 9.56 -13.23 -7.55
CA THR A 135 9.45 -12.19 -8.55
C THR A 135 8.93 -12.75 -9.86
N GLU A 136 8.40 -11.86 -10.68
CA GLU A 136 7.88 -12.26 -11.98
C GLU A 136 7.94 -11.08 -12.92
N THR A 137 8.17 -11.36 -14.21
CA THR A 137 8.05 -10.34 -15.25
C THR A 137 6.61 -10.35 -15.75
N LEU A 138 5.97 -9.20 -15.68
CA LEU A 138 4.58 -9.05 -16.10
C LEU A 138 4.49 -8.31 -17.40
N ASN A 139 3.67 -8.84 -18.30
CA ASN A 139 3.24 -8.12 -19.48
C ASN A 139 2.18 -7.11 -19.04
N ILE A 140 2.18 -5.94 -19.66
CA ILE A 140 1.25 -4.88 -19.27
C ILE A 140 -0.21 -5.32 -19.38
N ASP A 141 -0.50 -6.25 -20.29
CA ASP A 141 -1.87 -6.72 -20.47
C ASP A 141 -2.32 -7.65 -19.35
N LYS A 142 -1.40 -8.09 -18.50
CA LYS A 142 -1.76 -8.95 -17.40
C LYS A 142 -2.24 -8.17 -16.18
N VAL A 143 -2.26 -6.85 -16.28
CA VAL A 143 -2.70 -6.01 -15.18
C VAL A 143 -3.93 -5.24 -15.62
N ARG A 144 -4.94 -5.25 -14.76
CA ARG A 144 -6.10 -4.38 -14.94
C ARG A 144 -5.78 -3.06 -14.26
N TRP A 145 -5.30 -2.12 -15.04
CA TRP A 145 -4.85 -0.84 -14.50
C TRP A 145 -6.03 0.03 -14.10
N ARG A 146 -5.87 0.74 -13.01
CA ARG A 146 -6.86 1.70 -12.56
C ARG A 146 -6.55 3.05 -13.19
N GLU A 147 -7.61 3.77 -13.53
CA GLU A 147 -7.48 5.07 -14.17
C GLU A 147 -7.82 6.21 -13.23
N GLN A 148 -8.34 5.89 -12.06
CA GLN A 148 -8.73 6.87 -11.07
C GLN A 148 -8.39 6.36 -9.69
N ALA A 149 -8.14 7.31 -8.78
CA ALA A 149 -7.75 6.97 -7.42
C ALA A 149 -8.85 6.22 -6.67
N GLY A 150 -10.09 6.68 -6.79
CA GLY A 150 -11.18 6.07 -6.08
C GLY A 150 -10.94 6.05 -4.58
N LYS A 151 -11.43 5.02 -3.93
CA LYS A 151 -11.28 4.87 -2.48
C LYS A 151 -9.98 4.22 -2.07
N ARG A 152 -9.21 3.72 -3.03
CA ARG A 152 -7.94 3.04 -2.77
C ARG A 152 -6.85 3.61 -3.65
N PRO A 153 -6.41 4.83 -3.35
CA PRO A 153 -5.37 5.46 -4.20
C PRO A 153 -4.06 4.67 -4.22
N TRP A 154 -3.80 3.86 -3.17
CA TRP A 154 -2.60 3.05 -3.08
C TRP A 154 -2.64 1.83 -4.03
N LEU A 155 -3.79 1.60 -4.66
CA LEU A 155 -3.98 0.44 -5.54
C LEU A 155 -3.82 0.88 -6.99
N ALA A 156 -2.78 0.38 -7.66
CA ALA A 156 -2.51 0.73 -9.05
C ALA A 156 -3.34 -0.12 -10.00
N GLY A 157 -3.63 -1.36 -9.61
CA GLY A 157 -4.39 -2.27 -10.44
C GLY A 157 -4.38 -3.67 -9.85
N MET A 158 -4.92 -4.60 -10.62
CA MET A 158 -4.99 -6.00 -10.22
C MET A 158 -4.26 -6.86 -11.23
N VAL A 159 -3.41 -7.76 -10.74
CA VAL A 159 -2.76 -8.74 -11.60
C VAL A 159 -3.79 -9.84 -11.85
N LYS A 160 -4.21 -9.97 -13.11
CA LYS A 160 -5.43 -10.70 -13.45
C LYS A 160 -5.39 -12.16 -13.04
N GLU A 161 -4.33 -12.86 -13.38
CA GLU A 161 -4.29 -14.31 -13.15
C GLU A 161 -4.12 -14.65 -11.68
N LYS A 162 -3.39 -13.84 -10.98
CA LYS A 162 -3.12 -14.09 -9.56
C LYS A 162 -4.09 -13.36 -8.65
N MET A 163 -4.90 -12.49 -9.23
CA MET A 163 -5.90 -11.74 -8.46
C MET A 163 -5.26 -11.03 -7.26
N CYS A 164 -4.07 -10.50 -7.45
CA CYS A 164 -3.40 -9.79 -6.38
C CYS A 164 -3.30 -8.30 -6.69
N ALA A 165 -3.17 -7.52 -5.63
CA ALA A 165 -3.18 -6.06 -5.73
C ALA A 165 -1.79 -5.56 -6.12
N LEU A 166 -1.73 -4.74 -7.16
CA LEU A 166 -0.50 -4.06 -7.54
C LEU A 166 -0.49 -2.69 -6.87
N ILE A 167 0.57 -2.40 -6.15
CA ILE A 167 0.65 -1.21 -5.33
C ILE A 167 1.06 0.01 -6.16
N HIS A 168 0.37 1.11 -5.93
CA HIS A 168 0.74 2.43 -6.44
C HIS A 168 1.68 3.04 -5.40
N VAL A 169 2.97 2.88 -5.61
CA VAL A 169 3.94 3.21 -4.56
C VAL A 169 3.90 4.69 -4.19
N GLN A 170 3.88 5.57 -5.17
CA GLN A 170 3.90 7.00 -4.88
C GLN A 170 2.65 7.43 -4.12
N ALA A 171 1.48 6.95 -4.55
CA ALA A 171 0.24 7.32 -3.86
C ALA A 171 0.23 6.80 -2.43
N LEU A 172 0.73 5.59 -2.23
CA LEU A 172 0.80 5.04 -0.88
C LEU A 172 1.71 5.87 0.01
N ILE A 173 2.89 6.25 -0.50
CA ILE A 173 3.79 7.10 0.26
C ILE A 173 3.11 8.42 0.64
N ASP A 174 2.43 9.03 -0.33
CA ASP A 174 1.73 10.29 -0.08
C ASP A 174 0.65 10.12 1.00
N MET A 175 -0.09 9.02 0.94
CA MET A 175 -1.13 8.77 1.93
C MET A 175 -0.54 8.54 3.32
N LEU A 176 0.57 7.81 3.40
CA LEU A 176 1.19 7.55 4.69
C LEU A 176 1.70 8.84 5.32
N ASN A 177 2.33 9.68 4.52
CA ASN A 177 2.83 10.96 5.02
C ASN A 177 1.67 11.84 5.50
N ALA A 178 0.63 11.95 4.67
CA ALA A 178 -0.51 12.80 5.02
C ALA A 178 -1.28 12.26 6.21
N GLY A 179 -1.44 10.94 6.26
CA GLY A 179 -2.14 10.31 7.38
C GLY A 179 -1.42 10.50 8.69
N LEU A 180 -0.08 10.47 8.66
CA LEU A 180 0.69 10.71 9.85
C LEU A 180 0.48 12.13 10.36
N ASP A 181 0.52 13.10 9.44
CA ASP A 181 0.33 14.50 9.81
C ASP A 181 -1.06 14.74 10.38
N VAL A 182 -2.07 14.22 9.71
CA VAL A 182 -3.45 14.40 10.16
C VAL A 182 -3.65 13.75 11.52
N LYS A 183 -3.12 12.54 11.70
CA LYS A 183 -3.32 11.82 12.96
C LYS A 183 -2.64 12.51 14.11
N SER A 184 -1.51 13.13 13.86
CA SER A 184 -0.80 13.81 14.94
C SER A 184 -1.54 15.05 15.43
N LEU A 185 -2.51 15.53 14.68
CA LEU A 185 -3.34 16.66 15.10
C LEU A 185 -4.51 16.21 15.97
N ASN A 186 -4.78 14.95 16.01
CA ASN A 186 -5.87 14.39 16.78
C ASN A 186 -5.36 13.87 18.11
#